data_84144dcba99f392c7053c010787d43ed
#
_entry.id   84144dcba99f392c7053c010787d43ed
#
_cell.length_a   1.000
_cell.length_b   1.000
_cell.length_c   1.000
_cell.angle_alpha   90.00
_cell.angle_beta   90.00
_cell.angle_gamma   90.00
#
_symmetry.space_group_name_H-M   'P 1'
#
loop_
_entity.id
_entity.type
_entity.pdbx_description
1 polymer ?
#
loop_
_entity_poly.entity_id
_entity_poly.type
_entity_poly.pdbx_seq_one_letter_code
_entity_poly.pdbx_strand_id
1 'polypeptide(L)'
;MWGSLQENHKRFWSYIKRLRSENFGIPILRQGGSIFTSDKDKADVLNDYFQSVFTKDNGLLPAFSPTTPAYIKNMRHIVFSPNGVLKQLASLNLSKSAVPDGISPRFLRDLPAEISSMLTFIFQQGYDAGTLPNHWLTAMVVPVHKKSSKENPANYRPISLTCLCCKAMEHIVLSNLNKHV
;
A
#
# COMPACT_ATOMS: atom_id res chain seq x y z
N MET A 1 33.48 -20.44 -17.42
CA MET A 1 32.88 -19.30 -18.12
C MET A 1 31.44 -19.61 -18.54
N TRP A 2 30.59 -20.13 -17.61
CA TRP A 2 29.18 -20.54 -17.89
C TRP A 2 28.15 -20.02 -16.86
N GLY A 3 28.58 -19.07 -16.00
CA GLY A 3 27.70 -18.53 -14.93
C GLY A 3 26.83 -17.33 -15.33
N SER A 4 27.01 -16.71 -16.50
CA SER A 4 26.32 -15.46 -16.88
C SER A 4 25.03 -15.64 -17.67
N LEU A 5 24.72 -16.85 -18.12
CA LEU A 5 23.55 -17.12 -18.98
C LEU A 5 22.23 -17.25 -18.20
N GLN A 6 22.26 -17.68 -16.95
CA GLN A 6 21.02 -17.81 -16.14
C GLN A 6 20.49 -16.47 -15.62
N GLU A 7 21.36 -15.50 -15.29
CA GLU A 7 20.92 -14.14 -14.93
C GLU A 7 20.36 -13.36 -16.11
N ASN A 8 20.91 -13.58 -17.31
CA ASN A 8 20.39 -12.99 -18.54
C ASN A 8 18.99 -13.51 -18.93
N HIS A 9 18.67 -14.76 -18.60
CA HIS A 9 17.38 -15.36 -18.96
C HIS A 9 16.21 -14.68 -18.24
N LYS A 10 16.37 -14.38 -16.95
CA LYS A 10 15.34 -13.70 -16.15
C LYS A 10 15.14 -12.24 -16.60
N ARG A 11 16.22 -11.54 -16.94
CA ARG A 11 16.19 -10.18 -17.50
C ARG A 11 15.62 -10.15 -18.90
N PHE A 12 15.98 -11.11 -19.74
CA PHE A 12 15.43 -11.28 -21.09
C PHE A 12 13.91 -11.51 -21.04
N TRP A 13 13.43 -12.45 -20.25
CA TRP A 13 12.00 -12.69 -20.11
C TRP A 13 11.25 -11.54 -19.46
N SER A 14 11.87 -10.83 -18.54
CA SER A 14 11.33 -9.60 -17.97
C SER A 14 11.20 -8.49 -19.02
N TYR A 15 12.20 -8.36 -19.91
CA TYR A 15 12.17 -7.42 -21.02
C TYR A 15 11.11 -7.80 -22.07
N ILE A 16 11.06 -9.07 -22.48
CA ILE A 16 10.02 -9.58 -23.40
C ILE A 16 8.62 -9.43 -22.80
N LYS A 17 8.48 -9.69 -21.50
CA LYS A 17 7.21 -9.48 -20.78
C LYS A 17 6.79 -8.01 -20.78
N ARG A 18 7.75 -7.09 -20.67
CA ARG A 18 7.53 -5.65 -20.75
C ARG A 18 7.19 -5.17 -22.16
N LEU A 19 7.80 -5.75 -23.18
CA LEU A 19 7.46 -5.48 -24.60
C LEU A 19 6.10 -6.08 -24.99
N ARG A 20 5.76 -7.26 -24.46
CA ARG A 20 4.46 -7.91 -24.66
C ARG A 20 3.35 -7.37 -23.76
N SER A 21 3.68 -6.78 -22.63
CA SER A 21 2.76 -5.94 -21.90
C SER A 21 2.71 -4.57 -22.58
N GLU A 22 2.16 -4.51 -23.79
CA GLU A 22 1.40 -3.34 -24.15
C GLU A 22 0.45 -3.16 -22.98
N ASN A 23 0.66 -2.09 -22.22
CA ASN A 23 -0.19 -1.72 -21.09
C ASN A 23 -1.52 -1.24 -21.70
N PHE A 24 -2.31 -2.16 -22.20
CA PHE A 24 -3.68 -1.91 -22.61
C PHE A 24 -4.57 -1.73 -21.37
N GLY A 25 -4.09 -1.11 -20.31
CA GLY A 25 -4.89 -0.77 -19.17
C GLY A 25 -5.87 -1.89 -18.76
N ILE A 26 -7.06 -1.52 -18.30
CA ILE A 26 -8.18 -2.44 -18.08
C ILE A 26 -8.92 -2.58 -19.40
N PRO A 27 -9.14 -3.81 -19.89
CA PRO A 27 -9.90 -4.03 -21.12
C PRO A 27 -11.33 -3.53 -20.96
N ILE A 28 -12.12 -3.66 -22.00
CA ILE A 28 -13.56 -3.39 -21.98
C ILE A 28 -14.20 -4.20 -20.85
N LEU A 29 -14.99 -3.52 -20.00
CA LEU A 29 -15.74 -4.17 -18.95
C LEU A 29 -17.20 -4.38 -19.39
N ARG A 30 -17.81 -5.47 -18.89
CA ARG A 30 -19.20 -5.84 -19.15
C ARG A 30 -19.90 -6.17 -17.85
N GLN A 31 -21.05 -5.53 -17.61
CA GLN A 31 -21.88 -5.81 -16.43
C GLN A 31 -23.34 -5.56 -16.78
N GLY A 32 -24.22 -6.52 -16.45
CA GLY A 32 -25.66 -6.36 -16.62
C GLY A 32 -26.10 -6.07 -18.05
N GLY A 33 -25.36 -6.55 -19.08
CA GLY A 33 -25.62 -6.27 -20.50
C GLY A 33 -25.04 -4.95 -21.02
N SER A 34 -24.52 -4.10 -20.15
CA SER A 34 -23.84 -2.84 -20.51
C SER A 34 -22.37 -3.06 -20.80
N ILE A 35 -21.80 -2.24 -21.70
CA ILE A 35 -20.39 -2.28 -22.12
C ILE A 35 -19.74 -0.95 -21.78
N PHE A 36 -18.61 -1.02 -21.08
CA PHE A 36 -17.86 0.14 -20.57
C PHE A 36 -16.50 0.21 -21.26
N THR A 37 -16.30 1.25 -22.07
CA THR A 37 -15.10 1.42 -22.90
C THR A 37 -14.21 2.56 -22.44
N SER A 38 -14.80 3.66 -21.92
CA SER A 38 -14.03 4.79 -21.42
C SER A 38 -13.35 4.45 -20.10
N ASP A 39 -12.19 5.02 -19.84
CA ASP A 39 -11.46 4.78 -18.58
C ASP A 39 -12.25 5.27 -17.36
N LYS A 40 -13.02 6.34 -17.53
CA LYS A 40 -13.91 6.85 -16.48
C LYS A 40 -15.00 5.84 -16.15
N ASP A 41 -15.75 5.37 -17.16
CA ASP A 41 -16.85 4.41 -16.94
C ASP A 41 -16.34 3.10 -16.33
N LYS A 42 -15.16 2.63 -16.78
CA LYS A 42 -14.51 1.45 -16.18
C LYS A 42 -14.15 1.69 -14.71
N ALA A 43 -13.63 2.88 -14.37
CA ALA A 43 -13.30 3.22 -13.00
C ALA A 43 -14.56 3.28 -12.13
N ASP A 44 -15.63 3.89 -12.62
CA ASP A 44 -16.92 4.00 -11.92
C ASP A 44 -17.51 2.62 -11.65
N VAL A 45 -17.58 1.76 -12.65
CA VAL A 45 -18.10 0.38 -12.50
C VAL A 45 -17.27 -0.45 -11.51
N LEU A 46 -15.95 -0.33 -11.55
CA LEU A 46 -15.09 -1.04 -10.60
C LEU A 46 -15.27 -0.49 -9.18
N ASN A 47 -15.40 0.82 -9.04
CA ASN A 47 -15.65 1.46 -7.76
C ASN A 47 -16.99 1.00 -7.16
N ASP A 48 -18.06 0.99 -7.95
CA ASP A 48 -19.38 0.53 -7.51
C ASP A 48 -19.33 -0.93 -7.07
N TYR A 49 -18.64 -1.77 -7.85
CA TYR A 49 -18.45 -3.17 -7.47
C TYR A 49 -17.66 -3.30 -6.17
N PHE A 50 -16.56 -2.59 -6.02
CA PHE A 50 -15.74 -2.66 -4.81
C PHE A 50 -16.52 -2.17 -3.58
N GLN A 51 -17.29 -1.08 -3.71
CA GLN A 51 -18.14 -0.59 -2.62
C GLN A 51 -19.22 -1.60 -2.25
N SER A 52 -19.80 -2.29 -3.23
CA SER A 52 -20.89 -3.25 -3.00
C SER A 52 -20.48 -4.46 -2.16
N VAL A 53 -19.18 -4.82 -2.20
CA VAL A 53 -18.65 -5.98 -1.45
C VAL A 53 -18.05 -5.61 -0.09
N PHE A 54 -18.00 -4.33 0.27
CA PHE A 54 -17.60 -3.92 1.62
C PHE A 54 -18.69 -4.28 2.63
N THR A 55 -18.26 -4.81 3.75
CA THR A 55 -19.14 -5.01 4.90
C THR A 55 -19.62 -3.66 5.39
N LYS A 56 -20.92 -3.46 5.45
CA LYS A 56 -21.48 -2.24 6.06
C LYS A 56 -21.28 -2.34 7.57
N ASP A 57 -20.61 -1.36 8.14
CA ASP A 57 -20.51 -1.22 9.58
C ASP A 57 -21.92 -0.92 10.12
N ASN A 58 -22.41 -1.77 11.01
CA ASN A 58 -23.69 -1.60 11.69
C ASN A 58 -23.58 -0.71 12.95
N GLY A 59 -22.38 -0.13 13.21
CA GLY A 59 -22.10 0.69 14.38
C GLY A 59 -22.08 -0.08 15.71
N LEU A 60 -22.29 -1.40 15.67
CA LEU A 60 -22.21 -2.25 16.85
C LEU A 60 -20.77 -2.71 17.00
N LEU A 61 -20.05 -2.13 17.94
CA LEU A 61 -18.77 -2.69 18.37
C LEU A 61 -19.03 -4.09 18.93
N PRO A 62 -18.28 -5.12 18.51
CA PRO A 62 -18.35 -6.41 19.16
C PRO A 62 -18.18 -6.21 20.66
N ALA A 63 -19.06 -6.81 21.47
CA ALA A 63 -18.89 -6.77 22.92
C ALA A 63 -17.54 -7.37 23.26
N PHE A 64 -16.54 -6.53 23.38
CA PHE A 64 -15.20 -6.94 23.82
C PHE A 64 -15.30 -7.18 25.34
N SER A 65 -15.45 -8.45 25.71
CA SER A 65 -15.21 -8.87 27.08
C SER A 65 -13.70 -8.79 27.33
N PRO A 66 -13.20 -7.86 28.14
CA PRO A 66 -11.78 -7.80 28.44
C PRO A 66 -11.42 -8.92 29.39
N THR A 67 -11.43 -10.17 28.90
CA THR A 67 -10.71 -11.27 29.53
C THR A 67 -9.23 -11.16 29.18
N THR A 68 -8.66 -9.98 29.37
CA THR A 68 -7.21 -9.83 29.32
C THR A 68 -6.66 -10.48 30.57
N PRO A 69 -5.91 -11.58 30.41
CA PRO A 69 -5.24 -12.17 31.57
C PRO A 69 -4.40 -11.10 32.26
N ALA A 70 -4.41 -11.07 33.58
CA ALA A 70 -3.74 -10.05 34.43
C ALA A 70 -2.22 -9.92 34.20
N TYR A 71 -1.62 -10.82 33.39
CA TYR A 71 -0.19 -10.82 33.05
C TYR A 71 0.17 -10.11 31.75
N ILE A 72 -0.81 -9.61 30.95
CA ILE A 72 -0.49 -8.82 29.77
C ILE A 72 0.02 -7.47 30.19
N LYS A 73 1.32 -7.24 29.97
CA LYS A 73 1.93 -5.94 30.19
C LYS A 73 1.36 -4.94 29.20
N ASN A 74 1.08 -3.73 29.68
CA ASN A 74 0.74 -2.64 28.77
C ASN A 74 1.91 -2.36 27.83
N MET A 75 1.62 -2.14 26.55
CA MET A 75 2.62 -1.75 25.58
C MET A 75 3.24 -0.42 25.99
N ARG A 76 4.56 -0.32 25.93
CA ARG A 76 5.26 0.96 26.17
C ARG A 76 4.90 1.95 25.08
N HIS A 77 4.84 3.22 25.43
CA HIS A 77 4.69 4.30 24.47
C HIS A 77 5.78 4.21 23.39
N ILE A 78 5.39 4.32 22.13
CA ILE A 78 6.33 4.24 20.99
C ILE A 78 7.00 5.59 20.84
N VAL A 79 8.33 5.59 20.87
CA VAL A 79 9.14 6.76 20.60
C VAL A 79 9.82 6.58 19.23
N PHE A 80 9.51 7.46 18.30
CA PHE A 80 10.17 7.48 17.00
C PHE A 80 11.56 8.10 17.13
N SER A 81 12.54 7.51 16.46
CA SER A 81 13.91 8.05 16.44
C SER A 81 14.33 8.38 15.01
N PRO A 82 15.12 9.46 14.80
CA PRO A 82 15.64 9.79 13.48
C PRO A 82 16.39 8.64 12.79
N ASN A 83 17.18 7.89 13.57
CA ASN A 83 17.88 6.71 13.06
C ASN A 83 16.93 5.57 12.64
N GLY A 84 15.83 5.39 13.34
CA GLY A 84 14.79 4.42 12.98
C GLY A 84 14.11 4.80 11.66
N VAL A 85 13.74 6.06 11.52
CA VAL A 85 13.14 6.61 10.29
C VAL A 85 14.14 6.53 9.14
N LEU A 86 15.40 6.96 9.35
CA LEU A 86 16.46 6.89 8.36
C LEU A 86 16.64 5.47 7.80
N LYS A 87 16.68 4.45 8.65
CA LYS A 87 16.78 3.05 8.24
C LYS A 87 15.60 2.61 7.37
N GLN A 88 14.38 3.03 7.71
CA GLN A 88 13.20 2.72 6.91
C GLN A 88 13.26 3.39 5.52
N LEU A 89 13.64 4.67 5.46
CA LEU A 89 13.77 5.39 4.19
C LEU A 89 14.86 4.79 3.31
N ALA A 90 16.02 4.48 3.87
CA ALA A 90 17.14 3.87 3.14
C ALA A 90 16.81 2.48 2.58
N SER A 91 15.88 1.75 3.21
CA SER A 91 15.45 0.41 2.78
C SER A 91 14.32 0.42 1.74
N LEU A 92 13.83 1.58 1.31
CA LEU A 92 12.73 1.68 0.36
C LEU A 92 13.05 1.02 -0.98
N ASN A 93 12.09 0.26 -1.49
CA ASN A 93 12.20 -0.37 -2.80
C ASN A 93 11.88 0.64 -3.90
N LEU A 94 12.87 0.97 -4.73
CA LEU A 94 12.75 1.93 -5.82
C LEU A 94 11.85 1.49 -6.98
N SER A 95 11.54 0.22 -7.08
CA SER A 95 10.65 -0.28 -8.14
C SER A 95 9.17 -0.01 -7.87
N LYS A 96 8.83 0.46 -6.67
CA LYS A 96 7.45 0.83 -6.32
C LYS A 96 7.10 2.20 -6.90
N SER A 97 5.86 2.34 -7.37
CA SER A 97 5.35 3.60 -7.88
C SER A 97 5.24 4.66 -6.76
N ALA A 98 5.49 5.91 -7.12
CA ALA A 98 5.12 7.05 -6.29
C ALA A 98 3.59 7.15 -6.24
N VAL A 99 3.00 7.22 -5.07
CA VAL A 99 1.56 7.23 -4.85
C VAL A 99 1.23 7.81 -3.49
N PRO A 100 0.04 8.27 -3.29
CA PRO A 100 -0.79 9.18 -4.08
C PRO A 100 -0.30 10.62 -4.00
N ASP A 101 0.69 10.87 -3.12
CA ASP A 101 1.28 12.19 -2.84
C ASP A 101 2.32 12.65 -3.88
N GLY A 102 2.64 11.80 -4.86
CA GLY A 102 3.64 12.09 -5.89
C GLY A 102 5.10 12.00 -5.42
N ILE A 103 5.34 11.70 -4.13
CA ILE A 103 6.70 11.59 -3.60
C ILE A 103 7.33 10.27 -4.07
N SER A 104 8.42 10.38 -4.83
CA SER A 104 9.08 9.19 -5.38
C SER A 104 9.87 8.44 -4.30
N PRO A 105 9.91 7.08 -4.37
CA PRO A 105 10.75 6.29 -3.47
C PRO A 105 12.23 6.67 -3.57
N ARG A 106 12.68 7.10 -4.76
CA ARG A 106 14.06 7.54 -4.99
C ARG A 106 14.38 8.78 -4.19
N PHE A 107 13.51 9.79 -4.21
CA PHE A 107 13.69 11.03 -3.44
C PHE A 107 13.86 10.74 -1.94
N LEU A 108 12.99 9.90 -1.38
CA LEU A 108 13.05 9.54 0.05
C LEU A 108 14.29 8.71 0.39
N ARG A 109 14.75 7.86 -0.54
CA ARG A 109 15.91 6.99 -0.31
C ARG A 109 17.25 7.69 -0.55
N ASP A 110 17.29 8.71 -1.41
CA ASP A 110 18.52 9.42 -1.74
C ASP A 110 18.82 10.54 -0.70
N LEU A 111 17.81 11.02 0.03
CA LEU A 111 17.90 12.08 1.04
C LEU A 111 17.39 11.63 2.44
N PRO A 112 17.73 10.43 2.91
CA PRO A 112 17.14 9.91 4.15
C PRO A 112 17.65 10.67 5.38
N ALA A 113 18.88 11.18 5.36
CA ALA A 113 19.47 11.90 6.49
C ALA A 113 18.80 13.26 6.70
N GLU A 114 18.51 13.97 5.62
CA GLU A 114 17.89 15.28 5.61
C GLU A 114 16.42 15.22 6.04
N ILE A 115 15.72 14.17 5.60
CA ILE A 115 14.28 14.03 5.78
C ILE A 115 13.93 13.36 7.13
N SER A 116 14.81 12.49 7.66
CA SER A 116 14.50 11.64 8.82
C SER A 116 14.10 12.43 10.06
N SER A 117 14.75 13.53 10.35
CA SER A 117 14.44 14.34 11.54
C SER A 117 13.05 14.99 11.45
N MET A 118 12.71 15.53 10.29
CA MET A 118 11.40 16.13 10.04
C MET A 118 10.29 15.08 10.12
N LEU A 119 10.47 13.94 9.46
CA LEU A 119 9.48 12.86 9.51
C LEU A 119 9.34 12.25 10.90
N THR A 120 10.43 12.17 11.68
CA THR A 120 10.37 11.73 13.08
C THR A 120 9.44 12.61 13.91
N PHE A 121 9.56 13.93 13.73
CA PHE A 121 8.70 14.90 14.41
C PHE A 121 7.22 14.72 14.00
N ILE A 122 6.95 14.59 12.72
CA ILE A 122 5.58 14.39 12.17
C ILE A 122 5.01 13.06 12.69
N PHE A 123 5.80 11.98 12.68
CA PHE A 123 5.38 10.66 13.16
C PHE A 123 5.04 10.68 14.65
N GLN A 124 5.91 11.32 15.44
CA GLN A 124 5.67 11.42 16.90
C GLN A 124 4.41 12.23 17.20
N GLN A 125 4.27 13.41 16.57
CA GLN A 125 3.06 14.23 16.76
C GLN A 125 1.79 13.50 16.32
N GLY A 126 1.80 12.85 15.17
CA GLY A 126 0.64 12.11 14.68
C GLY A 126 0.27 10.94 15.59
N TYR A 127 1.28 10.24 16.11
CA TYR A 127 1.08 9.12 17.04
C TYR A 127 0.51 9.60 18.39
N ASP A 128 1.08 10.67 18.97
CA ASP A 128 0.68 11.20 20.26
C ASP A 128 -0.72 11.82 20.22
N ALA A 129 -1.05 12.48 19.12
CA ALA A 129 -2.36 13.11 18.91
C ALA A 129 -3.44 12.14 18.42
N GLY A 130 -3.06 10.91 17.99
CA GLY A 130 -3.98 9.97 17.35
C GLY A 130 -4.51 10.47 16.00
N THR A 131 -3.80 11.39 15.35
CA THR A 131 -4.21 12.02 14.08
C THR A 131 -3.12 11.93 13.04
N LEU A 132 -3.51 11.79 11.77
CA LEU A 132 -2.56 11.72 10.65
C LEU A 132 -2.88 12.82 9.63
N PRO A 133 -1.88 13.27 8.86
CA PRO A 133 -2.12 14.16 7.74
C PRO A 133 -3.17 13.59 6.79
N ASN A 134 -4.09 14.41 6.28
CA ASN A 134 -5.20 13.95 5.41
C ASN A 134 -4.71 13.15 4.20
N HIS A 135 -3.60 13.53 3.59
CA HIS A 135 -3.00 12.79 2.47
C HIS A 135 -2.55 11.37 2.83
N TRP A 136 -2.30 11.09 4.11
CA TRP A 136 -1.92 9.75 4.57
C TRP A 136 -3.13 8.86 4.84
N LEU A 137 -4.30 9.47 5.01
CA LEU A 137 -5.59 8.78 5.17
C LEU A 137 -6.22 8.40 3.84
N THR A 138 -5.63 8.82 2.72
CA THR A 138 -6.11 8.50 1.38
C THR A 138 -5.22 7.47 0.70
N ALA A 139 -5.82 6.68 -0.19
CA ALA A 139 -5.11 5.70 -1.00
C ALA A 139 -5.58 5.76 -2.45
N MET A 140 -4.66 5.53 -3.39
CA MET A 140 -5.05 5.26 -4.77
C MET A 140 -5.44 3.79 -4.88
N VAL A 141 -6.66 3.51 -5.32
CA VAL A 141 -7.12 2.14 -5.53
C VAL A 141 -6.79 1.69 -6.96
N VAL A 142 -6.00 0.63 -7.06
CA VAL A 142 -5.64 0.02 -8.34
C VAL A 142 -6.33 -1.34 -8.47
N PRO A 143 -7.13 -1.55 -9.51
CA PRO A 143 -7.77 -2.83 -9.75
C PRO A 143 -6.74 -3.84 -10.29
N VAL A 144 -6.62 -4.98 -9.63
CA VAL A 144 -5.74 -6.08 -10.04
C VAL A 144 -6.58 -7.29 -10.42
N HIS A 145 -6.43 -7.74 -11.68
CA HIS A 145 -7.13 -8.92 -12.16
C HIS A 145 -6.72 -10.18 -11.39
N LYS A 146 -7.71 -10.93 -10.90
CA LYS A 146 -7.52 -12.12 -10.07
C LYS A 146 -7.37 -13.37 -10.94
N LYS A 147 -8.40 -13.68 -11.72
CA LYS A 147 -8.50 -14.85 -12.60
C LYS A 147 -9.79 -14.77 -13.43
N SER A 148 -9.96 -15.68 -14.37
CA SER A 148 -11.15 -15.75 -15.25
C SER A 148 -11.22 -14.59 -16.24
N SER A 149 -12.41 -14.24 -16.74
CA SER A 149 -12.57 -13.18 -17.74
C SER A 149 -12.14 -11.81 -17.20
N LYS A 150 -11.32 -11.10 -17.97
CA LYS A 150 -10.92 -9.72 -17.67
C LYS A 150 -12.02 -8.69 -17.95
N GLU A 151 -13.11 -9.10 -18.59
CA GLU A 151 -14.23 -8.20 -18.88
C GLU A 151 -15.20 -8.05 -17.70
N ASN A 152 -15.14 -8.94 -16.71
CA ASN A 152 -16.04 -8.92 -15.57
C ASN A 152 -15.41 -8.17 -14.38
N PRO A 153 -16.02 -7.07 -13.87
CA PRO A 153 -15.55 -6.33 -12.71
C PRO A 153 -15.33 -7.20 -11.46
N ALA A 154 -16.13 -8.25 -11.27
CA ALA A 154 -16.03 -9.16 -10.14
C ALA A 154 -14.72 -9.97 -10.10
N ASN A 155 -13.98 -10.00 -11.20
CA ASN A 155 -12.68 -10.67 -11.29
C ASN A 155 -11.48 -9.77 -10.95
N TYR A 156 -11.75 -8.58 -10.44
CA TYR A 156 -10.72 -7.66 -9.97
C TYR A 156 -10.72 -7.55 -8.46
N ARG A 157 -9.54 -7.26 -7.91
CA ARG A 157 -9.34 -6.95 -6.49
C ARG A 157 -8.89 -5.50 -6.36
N PRO A 158 -9.45 -4.72 -5.44
CA PRO A 158 -8.91 -3.41 -5.11
C PRO A 158 -7.59 -3.57 -4.35
N ILE A 159 -6.54 -2.94 -4.82
CA ILE A 159 -5.28 -2.81 -4.08
C ILE A 159 -5.11 -1.33 -3.73
N SER A 160 -5.15 -1.04 -2.45
CA SER A 160 -4.93 0.31 -1.94
C SER A 160 -3.44 0.63 -1.88
N LEU A 161 -3.05 1.68 -2.57
CA LEU A 161 -1.69 2.20 -2.57
C LEU A 161 -1.66 3.46 -1.69
N THR A 162 -1.09 3.34 -0.50
CA THR A 162 -0.90 4.44 0.44
C THR A 162 0.46 5.10 0.25
N CYS A 163 0.66 6.31 0.77
CA CYS A 163 1.91 7.03 0.65
C CYS A 163 3.08 6.29 1.35
N LEU A 164 4.29 6.56 0.89
CA LEU A 164 5.49 5.86 1.40
C LEU A 164 5.86 6.30 2.82
N CYS A 165 5.62 7.56 3.17
CA CYS A 165 5.85 8.07 4.52
C CYS A 165 4.93 7.39 5.53
N CYS A 166 3.64 7.22 5.18
CA CYS A 166 2.69 6.47 6.01
C CYS A 166 3.16 5.03 6.24
N LYS A 167 3.57 4.34 5.17
CA LYS A 167 4.11 2.97 5.28
C LYS A 167 5.36 2.89 6.15
N ALA A 168 6.24 3.89 6.07
CA ALA A 168 7.43 3.93 6.94
C ALA A 168 7.03 4.05 8.43
N MET A 169 6.04 4.89 8.74
CA MET A 169 5.49 5.00 10.10
C MET A 169 4.85 3.68 10.55
N GLU A 170 3.99 3.08 9.73
CA GLU A 170 3.34 1.80 10.00
C GLU A 170 4.36 0.69 10.29
N HIS A 171 5.45 0.61 9.52
CA HIS A 171 6.52 -0.36 9.74
C HIS A 171 7.22 -0.18 11.09
N ILE A 172 7.45 1.06 11.53
CA ILE A 172 8.04 1.35 12.84
C ILE A 172 7.07 0.93 13.95
N VAL A 173 5.80 1.27 13.83
CA VAL A 173 4.76 0.88 14.79
C VAL A 173 4.66 -0.64 14.86
N LEU A 174 4.54 -1.33 13.72
CA LEU A 174 4.47 -2.79 13.64
C LEU A 174 5.70 -3.46 14.27
N SER A 175 6.90 -2.91 14.04
CA SER A 175 8.13 -3.43 14.66
C SER A 175 8.12 -3.34 16.19
N ASN A 176 7.49 -2.32 16.76
CA ASN A 176 7.33 -2.19 18.20
C ASN A 176 6.24 -3.13 18.74
N LEU A 177 5.14 -3.29 18.03
CA LEU A 177 4.10 -4.26 18.36
C LEU A 177 4.65 -5.69 18.40
N ASN A 178 5.39 -6.10 17.36
CA ASN A 178 5.98 -7.44 17.28
C ASN A 178 7.02 -7.74 18.38
N LYS A 179 7.61 -6.72 18.99
CA LYS A 179 8.52 -6.90 20.13
C LYS A 179 7.78 -7.02 21.47
N HIS A 180 6.52 -6.60 21.47
CA HIS A 180 5.68 -6.63 22.67
C HIS A 180 4.95 -7.97 22.83
N VAL A 181 4.60 -8.60 21.71
CA VAL A 181 3.99 -9.94 21.63
C VAL A 181 5.04 -11.03 21.82
#